data_af51013189574c70515727ee8ac3d4b9
#
_entry.id   af51013189574c70515727ee8ac3d4b9
#
_cell.length_a   1.000
_cell.length_b   1.000
_cell.length_c   1.000
_cell.angle_alpha   90.00
_cell.angle_beta   90.00
_cell.angle_gamma   90.00
#
_symmetry.space_group_name_H-M   'P 1'
#
loop_
_entity.id
_entity.type
_entity.pdbx_description
1 polymer ?
#
loop_
_entity_poly.entity_id
_entity_poly.type
_entity_poly.pdbx_seq_one_letter_code
_entity_poly.pdbx_strand_id
1 'polypeptide(L)'
;MTASRILPGTGRGPVLAMQTGLSFWGGVDPDSGRVIDAQHPACGQAMAGRVVLMPNSRGSCSGSGTMLELALNGCAPAALIFAEPEDVATLGALIAALVFGRPVPVLRAGPKAFARLSRCDSIEITEDTIIGHGADPVTLPLTEPAQPEPALSSGDRAILAGEAGPAAALAMQVILRMARLQAASRLIDVTRGHVDGTILANQANLIFAEKLAAMGAQVRIPTTINAISVDRQNWQQQGVPPVFAGQAARLADAYTAMGCRPSFTCAPYQLDDLPKAGEMIAWAESNAVVYANTVLGARTPKHPDYLDLCIALTGRAPLAGVYLDAARRPGCVLQIDAPNAADDALWPLVGHLAGLLSPDAVPLLRGLEGLNPSTDDLRAICAAFGTTSAAPMLHVAGVTPEAHLPPLPDAPHHAVSRDDLARAWQSLNHGPDRVDLVAIGSPHASVRECRRLAALLDGQRVQVPTIVTTGRGVIAALTDGTAEALHKAGVQLLPDLCWCSMTEPVFPPDTTAVMTNSGKYAHYGPGLSGRKLRFGSLRDCAQAALTGRAADLPDWLRADERTA
;
A
#
# COMPACT_ATOMS: atom_id res chain seq x y z
N MET A 1 33.39 2.36 -10.33
CA MET A 1 32.16 1.84 -9.76
C MET A 1 32.14 2.27 -8.30
N THR A 2 31.08 2.90 -7.82
CA THR A 2 30.90 3.37 -6.44
C THR A 2 29.56 2.88 -5.93
N ALA A 3 29.40 2.81 -4.62
CA ALA A 3 28.12 2.66 -3.96
C ALA A 3 27.90 3.83 -2.99
N SER A 4 26.65 4.25 -2.81
CA SER A 4 26.30 5.35 -1.92
C SER A 4 25.77 4.81 -0.60
N ARG A 5 26.20 5.40 0.51
CA ARG A 5 25.71 5.11 1.85
C ARG A 5 24.42 5.86 2.09
N ILE A 6 23.30 5.14 2.16
CA ILE A 6 21.98 5.71 2.43
C ILE A 6 21.76 5.82 3.94
N LEU A 7 21.93 4.71 4.64
CA LEU A 7 21.96 4.69 6.11
C LEU A 7 23.29 4.11 6.59
N PRO A 8 23.93 4.72 7.58
CA PRO A 8 25.22 4.27 8.08
C PRO A 8 25.11 2.95 8.84
N GLY A 9 26.20 2.22 8.89
CA GLY A 9 26.36 0.99 9.65
C GLY A 9 27.37 0.06 9.00
N THR A 10 27.72 -0.99 9.70
CA THR A 10 28.58 -2.09 9.23
C THR A 10 27.77 -3.38 9.24
N GLY A 11 28.11 -4.30 8.35
CA GLY A 11 27.42 -5.58 8.24
C GLY A 11 28.20 -6.58 7.45
N ARG A 12 28.01 -7.86 7.72
CA ARG A 12 28.64 -8.96 6.98
C ARG A 12 27.69 -10.15 6.92
N GLY A 13 27.60 -10.79 5.76
CA GLY A 13 26.80 -12.00 5.62
C GLY A 13 26.88 -12.60 4.22
N PRO A 14 26.31 -13.81 4.07
CA PRO A 14 26.09 -14.42 2.78
C PRO A 14 25.17 -13.54 1.93
N VAL A 15 25.38 -13.55 0.61
CA VAL A 15 24.55 -12.79 -0.33
C VAL A 15 23.20 -13.46 -0.54
N LEU A 16 22.15 -12.65 -0.57
CA LEU A 16 20.84 -12.99 -1.14
C LEU A 16 20.52 -11.97 -2.23
N ALA A 17 20.78 -12.34 -3.48
CA ALA A 17 20.52 -11.49 -4.63
C ALA A 17 19.15 -11.81 -5.24
N MET A 18 18.30 -10.78 -5.34
CA MET A 18 16.98 -10.83 -5.95
C MET A 18 16.98 -10.02 -7.24
N GLN A 19 16.42 -10.59 -8.31
CA GLN A 19 16.33 -9.93 -9.62
C GLN A 19 15.08 -9.05 -9.74
N THR A 20 14.11 -9.24 -8.85
CA THR A 20 12.85 -8.48 -8.80
C THR A 20 12.71 -7.82 -7.43
N GLY A 21 11.99 -6.69 -7.39
CA GLY A 21 11.66 -6.03 -6.14
C GLY A 21 10.70 -6.88 -5.30
N LEU A 22 10.82 -6.77 -3.96
CA LEU A 22 10.02 -7.51 -2.98
C LEU A 22 9.10 -6.54 -2.22
N SER A 23 7.84 -6.91 -2.04
CA SER A 23 6.99 -6.24 -1.06
C SER A 23 7.33 -6.77 0.34
N PHE A 24 7.73 -5.89 1.25
CA PHE A 24 7.94 -6.31 2.63
C PHE A 24 6.61 -6.63 3.31
N TRP A 25 5.58 -5.80 3.07
CA TRP A 25 4.22 -6.08 3.54
C TRP A 25 3.63 -7.29 2.80
N GLY A 26 3.21 -8.30 3.56
CA GLY A 26 2.62 -9.54 3.01
C GLY A 26 3.58 -10.42 2.23
N GLY A 27 4.82 -10.00 2.02
CA GLY A 27 5.84 -10.76 1.29
C GLY A 27 7.01 -11.23 2.16
N VAL A 28 7.12 -10.70 3.40
CA VAL A 28 8.14 -11.12 4.38
C VAL A 28 7.47 -11.42 5.71
N ASP A 29 7.80 -12.55 6.29
CA ASP A 29 7.44 -12.90 7.66
C ASP A 29 8.41 -12.22 8.64
N PRO A 30 7.95 -11.26 9.46
CA PRO A 30 8.83 -10.49 10.33
C PRO A 30 9.38 -11.29 11.53
N ASP A 31 8.78 -12.42 11.88
CA ASP A 31 9.23 -13.24 13.00
C ASP A 31 10.39 -14.17 12.61
N SER A 32 10.43 -14.61 11.36
CA SER A 32 11.47 -15.49 10.84
C SER A 32 12.44 -14.83 9.87
N GLY A 33 12.12 -13.65 9.34
CA GLY A 33 12.87 -13.00 8.28
C GLY A 33 12.83 -13.75 6.93
N ARG A 34 11.80 -14.60 6.71
CA ARG A 34 11.66 -15.36 5.45
C ARG A 34 10.77 -14.65 4.46
N VAL A 35 11.13 -14.78 3.19
CA VAL A 35 10.26 -14.37 2.07
C VAL A 35 9.10 -15.35 2.00
N ILE A 36 7.87 -14.85 2.12
CA ILE A 36 6.62 -15.63 2.08
C ILE A 36 5.75 -15.32 0.86
N ASP A 37 6.12 -14.33 0.03
CA ASP A 37 5.46 -14.08 -1.26
C ASP A 37 5.63 -15.30 -2.17
N ALA A 38 4.55 -16.06 -2.36
CA ALA A 38 4.54 -17.30 -3.13
C ALA A 38 4.84 -17.10 -4.63
N GLN A 39 4.68 -15.87 -5.14
CA GLN A 39 4.95 -15.52 -6.53
C GLN A 39 6.39 -14.97 -6.72
N HIS A 40 7.10 -14.69 -5.62
CA HIS A 40 8.46 -14.16 -5.71
C HIS A 40 9.50 -15.28 -5.86
N PRO A 41 10.49 -15.16 -6.76
CA PRO A 41 11.51 -16.21 -6.99
C PRO A 41 12.32 -16.59 -5.73
N ALA A 42 12.43 -15.70 -4.75
CA ALA A 42 13.11 -15.97 -3.48
C ALA A 42 12.18 -16.54 -2.39
N CYS A 43 10.95 -16.97 -2.72
CA CYS A 43 10.02 -17.56 -1.74
C CYS A 43 10.70 -18.67 -0.91
N GLY A 44 10.49 -18.64 0.41
CA GLY A 44 11.09 -19.57 1.37
C GLY A 44 12.52 -19.24 1.80
N GLN A 45 13.23 -18.32 1.14
CA GLN A 45 14.58 -17.93 1.55
C GLN A 45 14.55 -16.99 2.75
N ALA A 46 15.51 -17.17 3.68
CA ALA A 46 15.69 -16.27 4.82
C ALA A 46 16.54 -15.06 4.42
N MET A 47 16.11 -13.86 4.82
CA MET A 47 16.86 -12.62 4.70
C MET A 47 17.70 -12.33 5.96
N ALA A 48 17.29 -12.89 7.10
CA ALA A 48 17.94 -12.67 8.39
C ALA A 48 19.45 -12.97 8.36
N GLY A 49 20.26 -11.99 8.80
CA GLY A 49 21.71 -12.10 8.84
C GLY A 49 22.43 -12.16 7.50
N ARG A 50 21.72 -12.01 6.38
CA ARG A 50 22.29 -11.98 5.03
C ARG A 50 22.44 -10.54 4.51
N VAL A 51 23.35 -10.32 3.60
CA VAL A 51 23.38 -9.09 2.80
C VAL A 51 22.41 -9.28 1.63
N VAL A 52 21.31 -8.55 1.68
CA VAL A 52 20.22 -8.69 0.71
C VAL A 52 20.37 -7.62 -0.38
N LEU A 53 20.42 -8.07 -1.63
CA LEU A 53 20.46 -7.20 -2.81
C LEU A 53 19.15 -7.33 -3.58
N MET A 54 18.49 -6.21 -3.89
CA MET A 54 17.30 -6.17 -4.73
C MET A 54 17.23 -4.85 -5.51
N PRO A 55 16.50 -4.78 -6.64
CA PRO A 55 16.37 -3.52 -7.37
C PRO A 55 15.80 -2.39 -6.51
N ASN A 56 14.65 -2.62 -5.90
CA ASN A 56 13.92 -1.74 -4.97
C ASN A 56 12.95 -2.56 -4.12
N SER A 57 12.24 -1.95 -3.18
CA SER A 57 11.01 -2.50 -2.62
C SER A 57 9.81 -2.08 -3.49
N ARG A 58 8.70 -2.81 -3.38
CA ARG A 58 7.44 -2.50 -4.08
C ARG A 58 6.24 -2.80 -3.19
N GLY A 59 5.05 -2.45 -3.63
CA GLY A 59 3.80 -2.76 -2.92
C GLY A 59 3.37 -1.68 -1.93
N SER A 60 2.94 -2.11 -0.74
CA SER A 60 2.34 -1.26 0.27
C SER A 60 3.33 -0.37 1.00
N CYS A 61 2.88 0.82 1.40
CA CYS A 61 3.58 1.74 2.30
C CYS A 61 3.93 1.08 3.66
N SER A 62 3.17 0.08 4.09
CA SER A 62 3.33 -0.63 5.38
C SER A 62 4.58 -1.54 5.44
N GLY A 63 5.32 -1.65 4.34
CA GLY A 63 6.63 -2.33 4.34
C GLY A 63 7.63 -1.75 5.33
N SER A 64 7.51 -0.46 5.69
CA SER A 64 8.34 0.19 6.73
C SER A 64 8.13 -0.47 8.10
N GLY A 65 6.87 -0.79 8.45
CA GLY A 65 6.54 -1.49 9.69
C GLY A 65 7.13 -2.89 9.75
N THR A 66 7.08 -3.63 8.64
CA THR A 66 7.70 -4.96 8.54
C THR A 66 9.22 -4.88 8.72
N MET A 67 9.88 -3.90 8.10
CA MET A 67 11.32 -3.72 8.25
C MET A 67 11.70 -3.34 9.70
N LEU A 68 10.92 -2.48 10.34
CA LEU A 68 11.12 -2.15 11.75
C LEU A 68 10.96 -3.39 12.65
N GLU A 69 9.91 -4.19 12.44
CA GLU A 69 9.68 -5.42 13.21
C GLU A 69 10.83 -6.41 13.04
N LEU A 70 11.31 -6.64 11.82
CA LEU A 70 12.51 -7.45 11.56
C LEU A 70 13.71 -6.99 12.39
N ALA A 71 13.93 -5.67 12.48
CA ALA A 71 15.03 -5.10 13.26
C ALA A 71 14.84 -5.30 14.77
N LEU A 72 13.62 -5.15 15.27
CA LEU A 72 13.28 -5.33 16.68
C LEU A 72 13.39 -6.81 17.10
N ASN A 73 12.95 -7.74 16.24
CA ASN A 73 13.00 -9.19 16.46
C ASN A 73 14.39 -9.80 16.25
N GLY A 74 15.38 -9.01 15.76
CA GLY A 74 16.70 -9.53 15.44
C GLY A 74 16.74 -10.42 14.19
N CYS A 75 15.71 -10.36 13.35
CA CYS A 75 15.57 -11.08 12.10
C CYS A 75 15.85 -10.21 10.85
N ALA A 76 16.40 -9.01 11.06
CA ALA A 76 16.77 -8.12 9.96
C ALA A 76 17.91 -8.70 9.11
N PRO A 77 18.00 -8.29 7.83
CA PRO A 77 19.20 -8.51 7.03
C PRO A 77 20.41 -7.83 7.67
N ALA A 78 21.60 -8.39 7.46
CA ALA A 78 22.86 -7.76 7.88
C ALA A 78 23.10 -6.41 7.17
N ALA A 79 22.56 -6.27 5.95
CA ALA A 79 22.47 -5.01 5.20
C ALA A 79 21.49 -5.15 4.04
N LEU A 80 20.99 -4.00 3.56
CA LEU A 80 20.22 -3.87 2.34
C LEU A 80 21.04 -3.11 1.28
N ILE A 81 21.08 -3.62 0.05
CA ILE A 81 21.73 -2.96 -1.09
C ILE A 81 20.71 -2.85 -2.23
N PHE A 82 20.30 -1.63 -2.55
CA PHE A 82 19.36 -1.35 -3.63
C PHE A 82 20.07 -0.90 -4.91
N ALA A 83 19.53 -1.26 -6.07
CA ALA A 83 20.01 -0.74 -7.36
C ALA A 83 19.42 0.64 -7.67
N GLU A 84 18.23 0.92 -7.16
CA GLU A 84 17.39 2.09 -7.43
C GLU A 84 17.07 2.85 -6.13
N PRO A 85 16.54 4.08 -6.21
CA PRO A 85 15.98 4.76 -5.04
C PRO A 85 14.89 3.93 -4.37
N GLU A 86 14.93 3.87 -3.05
CA GLU A 86 13.98 3.09 -2.25
C GLU A 86 13.71 3.82 -0.93
N ASP A 87 12.43 4.02 -0.61
CA ASP A 87 12.00 4.83 0.55
C ASP A 87 11.37 3.98 1.65
N VAL A 88 10.68 2.88 1.32
CA VAL A 88 9.81 2.14 2.26
C VAL A 88 10.61 1.33 3.27
N ALA A 89 11.42 0.39 2.82
CA ALA A 89 12.29 -0.40 3.71
C ALA A 89 13.36 0.49 4.35
N THR A 90 13.85 1.47 3.60
CA THR A 90 14.83 2.46 4.09
C THR A 90 14.26 3.26 5.27
N LEU A 91 13.01 3.69 5.22
CA LEU A 91 12.41 4.40 6.37
C LEU A 91 12.25 3.48 7.58
N GLY A 92 11.83 2.23 7.40
CA GLY A 92 11.77 1.26 8.50
C GLY A 92 13.12 1.07 9.19
N ALA A 93 14.20 0.95 8.41
CA ALA A 93 15.57 0.87 8.91
C ALA A 93 16.02 2.17 9.61
N LEU A 94 15.63 3.35 9.07
CA LEU A 94 15.88 4.65 9.68
C LEU A 94 15.21 4.78 11.05
N ILE A 95 13.93 4.41 11.15
CA ILE A 95 13.20 4.43 12.42
C ILE A 95 13.83 3.44 13.41
N ALA A 96 14.19 2.23 12.98
CA ALA A 96 14.90 1.26 13.82
C ALA A 96 16.19 1.84 14.41
N ALA A 97 16.97 2.56 13.62
CA ALA A 97 18.20 3.20 14.06
C ALA A 97 17.95 4.40 14.99
N LEU A 98 17.13 5.38 14.58
CA LEU A 98 16.94 6.64 15.31
C LEU A 98 16.13 6.48 16.58
N VAL A 99 15.10 5.66 16.57
CA VAL A 99 14.14 5.55 17.66
C VAL A 99 14.49 4.40 18.62
N PHE A 100 15.06 3.32 18.09
CA PHE A 100 15.26 2.08 18.86
C PHE A 100 16.73 1.64 19.00
N GLY A 101 17.68 2.34 18.36
CA GLY A 101 19.10 1.99 18.44
C GLY A 101 19.42 0.65 17.77
N ARG A 102 18.65 0.25 16.76
CA ARG A 102 18.81 -1.00 15.99
C ARG A 102 19.18 -0.68 14.54
N PRO A 103 20.42 -0.26 14.26
CA PRO A 103 20.82 0.15 12.91
C PRO A 103 20.86 -1.05 11.96
N VAL A 104 20.33 -0.85 10.76
CA VAL A 104 20.47 -1.74 9.60
C VAL A 104 21.08 -0.89 8.48
N PRO A 105 22.30 -1.22 7.99
CA PRO A 105 22.93 -0.49 6.90
C PRO A 105 22.10 -0.57 5.62
N VAL A 106 21.89 0.57 4.97
CA VAL A 106 21.22 0.65 3.67
C VAL A 106 22.15 1.35 2.69
N LEU A 107 22.39 0.73 1.55
CA LEU A 107 23.29 1.20 0.51
C LEU A 107 22.55 1.25 -0.84
N ARG A 108 23.02 2.09 -1.74
CA ARG A 108 22.58 2.11 -3.14
C ARG A 108 23.78 1.88 -4.05
N ALA A 109 23.73 0.85 -4.87
CA ALA A 109 24.75 0.50 -5.84
C ALA A 109 24.21 0.74 -7.25
N GLY A 110 24.95 1.50 -8.08
CA GLY A 110 24.57 1.66 -9.49
C GLY A 110 24.58 0.31 -10.24
N PRO A 111 23.92 0.20 -11.42
CA PRO A 111 23.65 -1.08 -12.09
C PRO A 111 24.88 -1.99 -12.26
N LYS A 112 26.03 -1.42 -12.63
CA LYS A 112 27.28 -2.18 -12.81
C LYS A 112 27.85 -2.71 -11.49
N ALA A 113 27.77 -1.91 -10.41
CA ALA A 113 28.21 -2.32 -9.07
C ALA A 113 27.27 -3.37 -8.50
N PHE A 114 25.97 -3.15 -8.63
CA PHE A 114 24.92 -4.10 -8.21
C PHE A 114 25.09 -5.47 -8.87
N ALA A 115 25.27 -5.50 -10.20
CA ALA A 115 25.45 -6.76 -10.94
C ALA A 115 26.70 -7.53 -10.51
N ARG A 116 27.78 -6.85 -10.11
CA ARG A 116 28.99 -7.52 -9.59
C ARG A 116 28.77 -8.04 -8.18
N LEU A 117 28.23 -7.21 -7.28
CA LEU A 117 27.95 -7.60 -5.91
C LEU A 117 26.97 -8.78 -5.82
N SER A 118 26.00 -8.85 -6.74
CA SER A 118 25.02 -9.94 -6.81
C SER A 118 25.63 -11.33 -7.12
N ARG A 119 26.88 -11.36 -7.60
CA ARG A 119 27.60 -12.61 -7.91
C ARG A 119 28.56 -13.06 -6.80
N CYS A 120 28.70 -12.26 -5.74
CA CYS A 120 29.54 -12.61 -4.60
C CYS A 120 28.85 -13.65 -3.72
N ASP A 121 29.65 -14.49 -3.06
CA ASP A 121 29.18 -15.48 -2.09
C ASP A 121 28.80 -14.79 -0.75
N SER A 122 29.62 -13.82 -0.36
CA SER A 122 29.39 -13.00 0.83
C SER A 122 29.87 -11.57 0.64
N ILE A 123 29.32 -10.65 1.42
CA ILE A 123 29.70 -9.24 1.39
C ILE A 123 29.98 -8.78 2.82
N GLU A 124 31.02 -7.95 2.96
CA GLU A 124 31.35 -7.21 4.15
C GLU A 124 31.25 -5.71 3.86
N ILE A 125 30.56 -4.98 4.73
CA ILE A 125 30.36 -3.54 4.68
C ILE A 125 31.08 -2.94 5.87
N THR A 126 32.08 -2.10 5.58
CA THR A 126 32.83 -1.31 6.56
C THR A 126 32.37 0.16 6.52
N GLU A 127 33.03 1.02 7.27
CA GLU A 127 32.73 2.45 7.24
C GLU A 127 32.95 3.07 5.84
N ASP A 128 33.95 2.62 5.09
CA ASP A 128 34.38 3.28 3.84
C ASP A 128 34.28 2.40 2.60
N THR A 129 34.03 1.11 2.76
CA THR A 129 34.09 0.18 1.62
C THR A 129 33.03 -0.91 1.70
N ILE A 130 32.68 -1.45 0.54
CA ILE A 130 32.02 -2.75 0.36
C ILE A 130 33.05 -3.73 -0.17
N ILE A 131 33.20 -4.86 0.47
CA ILE A 131 34.10 -5.94 0.06
C ILE A 131 33.24 -7.17 -0.26
N GLY A 132 33.18 -7.52 -1.53
CA GLY A 132 32.52 -8.75 -2.01
C GLY A 132 33.53 -9.87 -2.16
N HIS A 133 33.23 -11.01 -1.57
CA HIS A 133 34.03 -12.24 -1.60
C HIS A 133 33.37 -13.28 -2.52
N GLY A 134 34.16 -14.07 -3.21
CA GLY A 134 33.71 -15.12 -4.13
C GLY A 134 34.69 -15.33 -5.26
N ALA A 135 34.24 -15.93 -6.36
CA ALA A 135 35.09 -16.23 -7.54
C ALA A 135 35.58 -14.97 -8.26
N ASP A 136 34.83 -13.86 -8.23
CA ASP A 136 35.22 -12.54 -8.76
C ASP A 136 35.14 -11.50 -7.66
N PRO A 137 36.14 -11.41 -6.75
CA PRO A 137 36.08 -10.51 -5.62
C PRO A 137 36.03 -9.04 -6.06
N VAL A 138 35.37 -8.21 -5.30
CA VAL A 138 35.21 -6.79 -5.60
C VAL A 138 35.33 -5.93 -4.36
N THR A 139 36.06 -4.84 -4.45
CA THR A 139 36.11 -3.80 -3.44
C THR A 139 35.65 -2.49 -4.05
N LEU A 140 34.62 -1.88 -3.44
CA LEU A 140 34.03 -0.63 -3.89
C LEU A 140 34.12 0.41 -2.77
N PRO A 141 34.55 1.64 -3.07
CA PRO A 141 34.45 2.72 -2.09
C PRO A 141 32.98 3.09 -1.86
N LEU A 142 32.65 3.37 -0.60
CA LEU A 142 31.41 4.00 -0.19
C LEU A 142 31.55 5.51 -0.29
N THR A 143 30.55 6.15 -0.89
CA THR A 143 30.46 7.60 -0.98
C THR A 143 29.19 8.08 -0.29
N GLU A 144 29.25 9.26 0.30
CA GLU A 144 28.02 9.92 0.72
C GLU A 144 27.23 10.33 -0.54
N PRO A 145 25.89 10.20 -0.54
CA PRO A 145 25.09 10.69 -1.64
C PRO A 145 25.35 12.18 -1.85
N ALA A 146 25.71 12.57 -3.06
CA ALA A 146 25.88 13.98 -3.43
C ALA A 146 24.47 14.63 -3.56
N GLN A 147 23.82 14.87 -2.45
CA GLN A 147 22.49 15.48 -2.42
C GLN A 147 22.56 16.82 -1.68
N PRO A 148 21.94 17.88 -2.23
CA PRO A 148 21.89 19.15 -1.55
C PRO A 148 21.08 19.03 -0.24
N GLU A 149 21.52 19.73 0.79
CA GLU A 149 20.74 19.90 1.98
C GLU A 149 19.44 20.64 1.64
N PRO A 150 18.27 20.17 2.09
CA PRO A 150 17.03 20.89 1.86
C PRO A 150 17.07 22.27 2.55
N ALA A 151 16.61 23.30 1.86
CA ALA A 151 16.49 24.63 2.45
C ALA A 151 15.43 24.60 3.56
N LEU A 152 15.80 25.09 4.75
CA LEU A 152 14.94 25.15 5.93
C LEU A 152 14.45 26.58 6.18
N SER A 153 13.17 26.72 6.49
CA SER A 153 12.59 27.93 7.03
C SER A 153 13.04 28.16 8.49
N SER A 154 12.77 29.33 9.05
CA SER A 154 12.98 29.56 10.48
C SER A 154 12.12 28.64 11.35
N GLY A 155 10.87 28.36 10.92
CA GLY A 155 9.99 27.42 11.60
C GLY A 155 10.51 25.99 11.58
N ASP A 156 11.09 25.52 10.46
CA ASP A 156 11.70 24.19 10.38
C ASP A 156 12.87 24.05 11.37
N ARG A 157 13.70 25.09 11.46
CA ARG A 157 14.82 25.13 12.42
C ARG A 157 14.34 25.15 13.87
N ALA A 158 13.30 25.90 14.18
CA ALA A 158 12.69 25.94 15.50
C ALA A 158 12.14 24.55 15.94
N ILE A 159 11.43 23.85 15.02
CA ILE A 159 10.96 22.48 15.28
C ILE A 159 12.15 21.55 15.52
N LEU A 160 13.16 21.61 14.67
CA LEU A 160 14.37 20.77 14.79
C LEU A 160 15.14 21.03 16.09
N ALA A 161 15.15 22.28 16.57
CA ALA A 161 15.74 22.69 17.85
C ALA A 161 14.93 22.24 19.08
N GLY A 162 13.73 21.67 18.89
CA GLY A 162 12.89 21.16 19.97
C GLY A 162 11.89 22.15 20.53
N GLU A 163 11.72 23.34 19.95
CA GLU A 163 10.75 24.35 20.41
C GLU A 163 9.30 23.86 20.33
N ALA A 164 9.03 22.86 19.47
CA ALA A 164 7.72 22.22 19.33
C ALA A 164 7.61 20.90 20.13
N GLY A 165 8.57 20.61 21.01
CA GLY A 165 8.66 19.40 21.80
C GLY A 165 9.52 18.30 21.16
N PRO A 166 9.91 17.27 21.97
CA PRO A 166 10.87 16.26 21.54
C PRO A 166 10.33 15.35 20.41
N ALA A 167 9.05 15.05 20.41
CA ALA A 167 8.43 14.23 19.36
C ALA A 167 8.46 14.94 17.99
N ALA A 168 8.14 16.25 17.96
CA ALA A 168 8.19 17.03 16.74
C ALA A 168 9.63 17.21 16.22
N ALA A 169 10.61 17.36 17.13
CA ALA A 169 12.03 17.41 16.77
C ALA A 169 12.50 16.10 16.15
N LEU A 170 12.15 14.96 16.73
CA LEU A 170 12.43 13.63 16.16
C LEU A 170 11.75 13.45 14.79
N ALA A 171 10.48 13.84 14.68
CA ALA A 171 9.75 13.80 13.41
C ALA A 171 10.44 14.65 12.33
N MET A 172 10.92 15.86 12.67
CA MET A 172 11.67 16.71 11.75
C MET A 172 13.00 16.07 11.33
N GLN A 173 13.71 15.38 12.23
CA GLN A 173 14.93 14.64 11.87
C GLN A 173 14.64 13.54 10.84
N VAL A 174 13.54 12.78 11.02
CA VAL A 174 13.10 11.74 10.06
C VAL A 174 12.79 12.41 8.72
N ILE A 175 11.98 13.48 8.71
CA ILE A 175 11.62 14.21 7.48
C ILE A 175 12.86 14.70 6.73
N LEU A 176 13.83 15.26 7.43
CA LEU A 176 15.07 15.76 6.80
C LEU A 176 15.92 14.65 6.20
N ARG A 177 15.99 13.49 6.85
CA ARG A 177 16.67 12.31 6.26
C ARG A 177 15.96 11.85 4.99
N MET A 178 14.64 11.76 5.01
CA MET A 178 13.86 11.39 3.82
C MET A 178 13.93 12.47 2.74
N ALA A 179 13.92 13.76 3.09
CA ALA A 179 14.09 14.85 2.14
C ALA A 179 15.41 14.76 1.37
N ARG A 180 16.50 14.41 2.05
CA ARG A 180 17.79 14.16 1.39
C ARG A 180 17.71 12.95 0.46
N LEU A 181 17.12 11.84 0.89
CA LEU A 181 16.97 10.63 0.07
C LEU A 181 16.18 10.90 -1.22
N GLN A 182 15.14 11.72 -1.10
CA GLN A 182 14.25 12.10 -2.20
C GLN A 182 14.79 13.30 -3.00
N ALA A 183 15.99 13.78 -2.72
CA ALA A 183 16.62 14.95 -3.35
C ALA A 183 15.72 16.21 -3.31
N ALA A 184 14.93 16.37 -2.24
CA ALA A 184 14.06 17.50 -2.08
C ALA A 184 14.88 18.77 -1.81
N SER A 185 14.63 19.84 -2.58
CA SER A 185 15.35 21.11 -2.43
C SER A 185 14.91 21.91 -1.19
N ARG A 186 13.72 21.64 -0.66
CA ARG A 186 13.12 22.31 0.51
C ARG A 186 11.98 21.48 1.07
N LEU A 187 11.49 21.88 2.24
CA LEU A 187 10.22 21.40 2.80
C LEU A 187 9.06 22.31 2.37
N ILE A 188 7.86 21.75 2.32
CA ILE A 188 6.60 22.45 2.03
C ILE A 188 5.60 22.26 3.16
N ASP A 189 4.64 23.17 3.27
CA ASP A 189 3.46 23.00 4.12
C ASP A 189 2.50 22.01 3.49
N VAL A 190 1.90 21.18 4.32
CA VAL A 190 0.77 20.34 3.96
C VAL A 190 -0.43 20.65 4.85
N THR A 191 -1.63 20.51 4.32
CA THR A 191 -2.85 21.02 4.96
C THR A 191 -3.59 19.98 5.77
N ARG A 192 -3.42 18.69 5.45
CA ARG A 192 -4.07 17.56 6.13
C ARG A 192 -3.30 16.26 5.98
N GLY A 193 -3.54 15.33 6.90
CA GLY A 193 -2.95 13.99 6.92
C GLY A 193 -4.00 12.87 6.94
N HIS A 194 -3.55 11.69 6.52
CA HIS A 194 -4.24 10.42 6.75
C HIS A 194 -3.20 9.36 7.04
N VAL A 195 -3.13 8.90 8.30
CA VAL A 195 -2.08 7.98 8.77
C VAL A 195 -2.45 6.53 8.50
N ASP A 196 -1.48 5.74 7.98
CA ASP A 196 -1.69 4.36 7.57
C ASP A 196 -1.24 3.33 8.62
N GLY A 197 -0.19 3.55 9.37
CA GLY A 197 0.42 2.62 10.33
C GLY A 197 -0.45 2.23 11.54
N THR A 198 -1.76 2.07 11.37
CA THR A 198 -2.78 1.88 12.44
C THR A 198 -3.30 0.46 12.55
N ILE A 199 -2.92 -0.40 11.61
CA ILE A 199 -3.20 -1.83 11.65
C ILE A 199 -2.19 -2.50 12.58
N LEU A 200 -2.66 -3.30 13.53
CA LEU A 200 -1.80 -4.14 14.38
C LEU A 200 -1.34 -5.37 13.57
N ALA A 201 -0.55 -5.11 12.56
CA ALA A 201 0.07 -6.15 11.75
C ALA A 201 1.27 -6.80 12.45
N ASN A 202 1.91 -6.01 13.30
CA ASN A 202 3.10 -6.37 14.06
C ASN A 202 3.18 -5.51 15.34
N GLN A 203 4.07 -5.87 16.26
CA GLN A 203 4.25 -5.14 17.51
C GLN A 203 4.98 -3.80 17.31
N ALA A 204 5.77 -3.67 16.26
CA ALA A 204 6.53 -2.45 15.97
C ALA A 204 5.61 -1.23 15.81
N ASN A 205 4.45 -1.38 15.15
CA ASN A 205 3.49 -0.30 14.98
C ASN A 205 3.00 0.22 16.33
N LEU A 206 2.64 -0.69 17.24
CA LEU A 206 2.18 -0.35 18.59
C LEU A 206 3.30 0.33 19.40
N ILE A 207 4.48 -0.26 19.45
CA ILE A 207 5.63 0.25 20.21
C ILE A 207 6.05 1.63 19.70
N PHE A 208 6.05 1.85 18.38
CA PHE A 208 6.37 3.15 17.79
C PHE A 208 5.35 4.22 18.16
N ALA A 209 4.04 3.93 17.98
CA ALA A 209 2.98 4.88 18.28
C ALA A 209 2.94 5.26 19.76
N GLU A 210 3.03 4.27 20.67
CA GLU A 210 3.08 4.53 22.11
C GLU A 210 4.32 5.33 22.53
N LYS A 211 5.47 5.07 21.90
CA LYS A 211 6.69 5.83 22.18
C LYS A 211 6.55 7.29 21.80
N LEU A 212 5.97 7.60 20.64
CA LEU A 212 5.72 9.00 20.24
C LEU A 212 4.66 9.66 21.12
N ALA A 213 3.57 8.95 21.45
CA ALA A 213 2.57 9.47 22.38
C ALA A 213 3.17 9.78 23.77
N ALA A 214 4.03 8.91 24.31
CA ALA A 214 4.75 9.13 25.57
C ALA A 214 5.75 10.30 25.51
N MET A 215 6.24 10.66 24.32
CA MET A 215 7.05 11.86 24.10
C MET A 215 6.22 13.15 24.01
N GLY A 216 4.89 13.08 24.17
CA GLY A 216 3.98 14.21 24.08
C GLY A 216 3.69 14.65 22.63
N ALA A 217 3.75 13.71 21.69
CA ALA A 217 3.44 14.00 20.28
C ALA A 217 2.01 14.56 20.13
N GLN A 218 1.86 15.61 19.31
CA GLN A 218 0.56 16.18 18.92
C GLN A 218 0.60 16.58 17.45
N VAL A 219 -0.41 16.13 16.68
CA VAL A 219 -0.53 16.49 15.27
C VAL A 219 -0.82 17.98 15.11
N ARG A 220 -0.19 18.61 14.13
CA ARG A 220 -0.30 20.06 13.85
C ARG A 220 -1.27 20.37 12.71
N ILE A 221 -1.66 19.36 11.97
CA ILE A 221 -2.62 19.47 10.86
C ILE A 221 -3.79 18.51 11.10
N PRO A 222 -4.99 18.80 10.59
CA PRO A 222 -6.11 17.86 10.62
C PRO A 222 -5.68 16.52 10.05
N THR A 223 -5.75 15.48 10.87
CA THR A 223 -5.26 14.14 10.51
C THR A 223 -6.30 13.10 10.83
N THR A 224 -6.62 12.25 9.87
CA THR A 224 -7.53 11.11 10.00
C THR A 224 -6.75 9.80 10.13
N ILE A 225 -7.41 8.75 10.62
CA ILE A 225 -6.81 7.44 10.91
C ILE A 225 -7.38 6.41 9.93
N ASN A 226 -6.49 5.59 9.34
CA ASN A 226 -6.84 4.45 8.50
C ASN A 226 -7.62 3.38 9.30
N ALA A 227 -8.09 2.34 8.61
CA ALA A 227 -8.69 1.16 9.23
C ALA A 227 -7.77 0.56 10.30
N ILE A 228 -8.38 -0.06 11.29
CA ILE A 228 -7.71 -0.72 12.41
C ILE A 228 -7.96 -2.23 12.38
N SER A 229 -7.42 -2.97 13.35
CA SER A 229 -7.49 -4.44 13.34
C SER A 229 -8.68 -5.03 14.09
N VAL A 230 -9.54 -4.23 14.71
CA VAL A 230 -10.72 -4.71 15.45
C VAL A 230 -11.90 -3.75 15.28
N ASP A 231 -13.10 -4.29 15.30
CA ASP A 231 -14.33 -3.51 15.55
C ASP A 231 -14.35 -3.12 17.03
N ARG A 232 -14.11 -1.85 17.32
CA ARG A 232 -14.00 -1.36 18.71
C ARG A 232 -15.25 -1.58 19.57
N GLN A 233 -16.41 -1.76 18.96
CA GLN A 233 -17.68 -1.93 19.67
C GLN A 233 -18.10 -3.39 19.82
N ASN A 234 -17.76 -4.25 18.86
CA ASN A 234 -18.30 -5.60 18.76
C ASN A 234 -17.27 -6.73 18.81
N TRP A 235 -15.99 -6.43 19.05
CA TRP A 235 -14.91 -7.43 19.00
C TRP A 235 -15.16 -8.63 19.94
N GLN A 236 -15.80 -8.43 21.11
CA GLN A 236 -16.11 -9.52 22.04
C GLN A 236 -17.15 -10.48 21.44
N GLN A 237 -18.19 -9.93 20.81
CA GLN A 237 -19.23 -10.72 20.15
C GLN A 237 -18.70 -11.45 18.91
N GLN A 238 -17.67 -10.89 18.29
CA GLN A 238 -16.93 -11.49 17.17
C GLN A 238 -15.93 -12.56 17.62
N GLY A 239 -15.78 -12.81 18.92
CA GLY A 239 -14.86 -13.80 19.47
C GLY A 239 -13.38 -13.45 19.39
N VAL A 240 -13.04 -12.17 19.12
CA VAL A 240 -11.63 -11.73 19.02
C VAL A 240 -10.91 -11.93 20.35
N PRO A 241 -9.69 -12.52 20.36
CA PRO A 241 -8.93 -12.74 21.59
C PRO A 241 -8.68 -11.42 22.35
N PRO A 242 -8.93 -11.35 23.67
CA PRO A 242 -8.82 -10.11 24.45
C PRO A 242 -7.44 -9.45 24.39
N VAL A 243 -6.37 -10.25 24.33
CA VAL A 243 -4.99 -9.73 24.22
C VAL A 243 -4.79 -8.98 22.91
N PHE A 244 -5.20 -9.57 21.79
CA PHE A 244 -5.11 -8.94 20.47
C PHE A 244 -6.00 -7.69 20.39
N ALA A 245 -7.24 -7.80 20.84
CA ALA A 245 -8.17 -6.66 20.85
C ALA A 245 -7.63 -5.50 21.71
N GLY A 246 -7.04 -5.80 22.88
CA GLY A 246 -6.43 -4.80 23.75
C GLY A 246 -5.23 -4.11 23.11
N GLN A 247 -4.37 -4.84 22.41
CA GLN A 247 -3.22 -4.27 21.68
C GLN A 247 -3.67 -3.40 20.50
N ALA A 248 -4.64 -3.86 19.70
CA ALA A 248 -5.20 -3.10 18.58
C ALA A 248 -5.91 -1.82 19.07
N ALA A 249 -6.62 -1.89 20.20
CA ALA A 249 -7.23 -0.72 20.81
C ALA A 249 -6.18 0.29 21.28
N ARG A 250 -5.10 -0.16 21.96
CA ARG A 250 -4.01 0.70 22.41
C ARG A 250 -3.32 1.41 21.25
N LEU A 251 -3.11 0.73 20.13
CA LEU A 251 -2.55 1.34 18.92
C LEU A 251 -3.44 2.49 18.42
N ALA A 252 -4.74 2.25 18.26
CA ALA A 252 -5.70 3.27 17.84
C ALA A 252 -5.79 4.42 18.87
N ASP A 253 -5.75 4.12 20.18
CA ASP A 253 -5.78 5.10 21.27
C ASP A 253 -4.51 5.97 21.27
N ALA A 254 -3.33 5.42 20.97
CA ALA A 254 -2.09 6.18 20.85
C ALA A 254 -2.19 7.25 19.76
N TYR A 255 -2.70 6.91 18.57
CA TYR A 255 -2.93 7.89 17.50
C TYR A 255 -4.00 8.92 17.88
N THR A 256 -5.08 8.50 18.54
CA THR A 256 -6.13 9.41 18.99
C THR A 256 -5.60 10.36 20.07
N ALA A 257 -4.77 9.88 21.00
CA ALA A 257 -4.12 10.70 22.02
C ALA A 257 -3.18 11.74 21.43
N MET A 258 -2.54 11.44 20.29
CA MET A 258 -1.75 12.39 19.51
C MET A 258 -2.61 13.42 18.73
N GLY A 259 -3.94 13.37 18.84
CA GLY A 259 -4.87 14.32 18.20
C GLY A 259 -5.38 13.89 16.82
N CYS A 260 -5.10 12.67 16.37
CA CYS A 260 -5.68 12.16 15.14
C CYS A 260 -7.17 11.86 15.30
N ARG A 261 -7.99 12.24 14.30
CA ARG A 261 -9.43 11.98 14.28
C ARG A 261 -9.69 10.48 14.04
N PRO A 262 -10.43 9.79 14.93
CA PRO A 262 -10.71 8.35 14.81
C PRO A 262 -11.74 8.06 13.71
N SER A 263 -11.31 8.16 12.45
CA SER A 263 -12.13 7.87 11.26
C SER A 263 -12.19 6.39 10.91
N PHE A 264 -11.16 5.63 11.25
CA PHE A 264 -11.00 4.18 11.06
C PHE A 264 -11.48 3.69 9.68
N THR A 265 -10.96 4.33 8.62
CA THR A 265 -11.33 3.99 7.26
C THR A 265 -10.13 4.04 6.31
N CYS A 266 -10.01 3.05 5.44
CA CYS A 266 -9.04 3.06 4.35
C CYS A 266 -9.51 3.87 3.11
N ALA A 267 -10.69 4.51 3.22
CA ALA A 267 -11.28 5.32 2.17
C ALA A 267 -11.58 6.76 2.66
N PRO A 268 -10.55 7.56 3.03
CA PRO A 268 -10.73 8.92 3.54
C PRO A 268 -11.43 9.84 2.55
N TYR A 269 -11.43 9.52 1.28
CA TYR A 269 -12.18 10.22 0.24
C TYR A 269 -13.70 9.98 0.30
N GLN A 270 -14.20 9.20 1.24
CA GLN A 270 -15.63 9.07 1.57
C GLN A 270 -16.04 9.92 2.78
N LEU A 271 -15.10 10.66 3.39
CA LEU A 271 -15.39 11.59 4.49
C LEU A 271 -15.88 12.94 3.93
N ASP A 272 -16.52 13.74 4.81
CA ASP A 272 -17.16 15.00 4.40
C ASP A 272 -16.19 16.09 3.93
N ASP A 273 -14.95 16.12 4.47
CA ASP A 273 -13.96 17.15 4.16
C ASP A 273 -12.90 16.62 3.19
N LEU A 274 -13.14 16.76 1.90
CA LEU A 274 -12.25 16.30 0.84
C LEU A 274 -11.19 17.35 0.48
N PRO A 275 -9.96 16.91 0.14
CA PRO A 275 -8.95 17.81 -0.40
C PRO A 275 -9.37 18.35 -1.76
N LYS A 276 -8.94 19.59 -2.05
CA LYS A 276 -9.19 20.25 -3.34
C LYS A 276 -8.09 19.91 -4.35
N ALA A 277 -8.40 20.12 -5.63
CA ALA A 277 -7.40 20.00 -6.68
C ALA A 277 -6.22 20.95 -6.42
N GLY A 278 -5.00 20.45 -6.58
CA GLY A 278 -3.75 21.17 -6.28
C GLY A 278 -3.39 21.28 -4.80
N GLU A 279 -4.25 20.85 -3.87
CA GLU A 279 -3.96 20.89 -2.44
C GLU A 279 -2.83 19.92 -2.08
N MET A 280 -1.82 20.40 -1.35
CA MET A 280 -0.71 19.60 -0.84
C MET A 280 -1.15 18.91 0.45
N ILE A 281 -1.22 17.58 0.42
CA ILE A 281 -1.69 16.75 1.55
C ILE A 281 -0.70 15.63 1.86
N ALA A 282 -0.84 14.95 2.99
CA ALA A 282 -0.04 13.80 3.37
C ALA A 282 -0.94 12.60 3.67
N TRP A 283 -1.31 11.87 2.62
CA TRP A 283 -1.99 10.60 2.75
C TRP A 283 -1.01 9.45 2.50
N ALA A 284 -1.15 8.34 3.22
CA ALA A 284 -0.24 7.20 3.17
C ALA A 284 -0.90 5.90 2.71
N GLU A 285 -2.16 5.63 3.02
CA GLU A 285 -2.87 4.44 2.50
C GLU A 285 -2.82 4.42 0.96
N SER A 286 -2.28 3.36 0.38
CA SER A 286 -1.94 3.30 -1.05
C SER A 286 -3.11 3.59 -1.99
N ASN A 287 -4.31 3.03 -1.71
CA ASN A 287 -5.49 3.33 -2.51
C ASN A 287 -5.93 4.79 -2.39
N ALA A 288 -5.83 5.36 -1.19
CA ALA A 288 -6.20 6.74 -0.91
C ALA A 288 -5.26 7.73 -1.60
N VAL A 289 -3.97 7.44 -1.62
CA VAL A 289 -2.95 8.20 -2.35
C VAL A 289 -3.28 8.24 -3.84
N VAL A 290 -3.48 7.07 -4.45
CA VAL A 290 -3.78 7.00 -5.89
C VAL A 290 -5.09 7.73 -6.20
N TYR A 291 -6.14 7.56 -5.40
CA TYR A 291 -7.42 8.24 -5.59
C TYR A 291 -7.30 9.77 -5.44
N ALA A 292 -6.59 10.25 -4.41
CA ALA A 292 -6.39 11.67 -4.18
C ALA A 292 -5.70 12.36 -5.37
N ASN A 293 -4.63 11.76 -5.87
CA ASN A 293 -3.89 12.30 -7.02
C ASN A 293 -4.68 12.18 -8.33
N THR A 294 -5.26 11.01 -8.58
CA THR A 294 -5.89 10.64 -9.87
C THR A 294 -7.26 11.28 -10.03
N VAL A 295 -8.10 11.24 -9.00
CA VAL A 295 -9.52 11.59 -9.09
C VAL A 295 -9.79 12.98 -8.53
N LEU A 296 -9.22 13.30 -7.35
CA LEU A 296 -9.43 14.60 -6.72
C LEU A 296 -8.47 15.68 -7.26
N GLY A 297 -7.37 15.29 -7.92
CA GLY A 297 -6.33 16.21 -8.37
C GLY A 297 -5.53 16.85 -7.23
N ALA A 298 -5.65 16.33 -6.01
CA ALA A 298 -4.80 16.70 -4.88
C ALA A 298 -3.37 16.17 -5.09
N ARG A 299 -2.45 16.53 -4.21
CA ARG A 299 -1.04 16.16 -4.36
C ARG A 299 -0.52 15.48 -3.09
N THR A 300 -0.14 14.22 -3.21
CA THR A 300 0.49 13.45 -2.15
C THR A 300 1.37 12.35 -2.74
N PRO A 301 2.68 12.32 -2.46
CA PRO A 301 3.48 11.13 -2.72
C PRO A 301 2.94 9.92 -1.94
N LYS A 302 3.36 8.74 -2.32
CA LYS A 302 3.08 7.51 -1.59
C LYS A 302 4.03 7.44 -0.39
N HIS A 303 3.67 8.18 0.69
CA HIS A 303 4.51 8.24 1.89
C HIS A 303 4.56 6.86 2.57
N PRO A 304 5.76 6.38 2.94
CA PRO A 304 5.88 5.19 3.78
C PRO A 304 5.25 5.41 5.15
N ASP A 305 4.74 4.35 5.79
CA ASP A 305 4.25 4.38 7.17
C ASP A 305 5.31 4.98 8.10
N TYR A 306 4.86 5.72 9.10
CA TYR A 306 5.63 6.55 10.03
C TYR A 306 6.03 7.92 9.48
N LEU A 307 6.34 8.07 8.16
CA LEU A 307 6.62 9.39 7.60
C LEU A 307 5.35 10.26 7.58
N ASP A 308 4.21 9.66 7.30
CA ASP A 308 2.88 10.29 7.35
C ASP A 308 2.61 10.90 8.73
N LEU A 309 2.86 10.16 9.82
CA LEU A 309 2.73 10.67 11.18
C LEU A 309 3.76 11.77 11.47
N CYS A 310 5.03 11.59 11.05
CA CYS A 310 6.05 12.64 11.20
C CYS A 310 5.64 13.93 10.50
N ILE A 311 5.06 13.82 9.30
CA ILE A 311 4.52 14.97 8.57
C ILE A 311 3.33 15.58 9.31
N ALA A 312 2.41 14.75 9.84
CA ALA A 312 1.29 15.24 10.62
C ALA A 312 1.71 15.99 11.89
N LEU A 313 2.76 15.54 12.58
CA LEU A 313 3.33 16.17 13.78
C LEU A 313 4.03 17.51 13.50
N THR A 314 4.46 17.74 12.27
CA THR A 314 5.23 18.95 11.91
C THR A 314 4.46 19.89 10.97
N GLY A 315 3.49 19.36 10.21
CA GLY A 315 2.84 20.06 9.10
C GLY A 315 3.76 20.24 7.88
N ARG A 316 4.90 19.54 7.84
CA ARG A 316 5.95 19.73 6.83
C ARG A 316 6.26 18.44 6.10
N ALA A 317 6.40 18.52 4.76
CA ALA A 317 6.77 17.39 3.90
C ALA A 317 7.93 17.77 2.95
N PRO A 318 8.76 16.78 2.50
CA PRO A 318 9.75 17.00 1.44
C PRO A 318 9.08 17.41 0.13
N LEU A 319 9.57 18.46 -0.55
CA LEU A 319 9.12 18.83 -1.89
C LEU A 319 9.70 17.85 -2.92
N ALA A 320 9.08 16.70 -3.10
CA ALA A 320 9.53 15.63 -3.98
C ALA A 320 8.35 14.91 -4.65
N GLY A 321 8.64 14.07 -5.63
CA GLY A 321 7.63 13.25 -6.31
C GLY A 321 6.49 14.09 -6.89
N VAL A 322 5.27 13.59 -6.77
CA VAL A 322 4.07 14.19 -7.38
C VAL A 322 3.56 15.48 -6.71
N TYR A 323 4.28 16.01 -5.72
CA TYR A 323 4.13 17.41 -5.34
C TYR A 323 4.61 18.34 -6.45
N LEU A 324 5.52 17.89 -7.32
CA LEU A 324 6.06 18.61 -8.47
C LEU A 324 5.27 18.29 -9.74
N ASP A 325 4.94 19.30 -10.54
CA ASP A 325 4.19 19.14 -11.79
C ASP A 325 4.86 18.17 -12.77
N ALA A 326 6.20 18.23 -12.86
CA ALA A 326 6.96 17.37 -13.77
C ALA A 326 6.78 15.87 -13.48
N ALA A 327 6.64 15.48 -12.21
CA ALA A 327 6.48 14.08 -11.80
C ALA A 327 5.05 13.54 -11.99
N ARG A 328 4.11 14.39 -12.38
CA ARG A 328 2.72 14.02 -12.64
C ARG A 328 2.45 13.68 -14.11
N ARG A 329 3.41 13.97 -14.97
CA ARG A 329 3.30 13.66 -16.41
C ARG A 329 3.35 12.15 -16.64
N PRO A 330 2.56 11.62 -17.59
CA PRO A 330 2.61 10.20 -17.92
C PRO A 330 4.00 9.76 -18.39
N GLY A 331 4.57 8.77 -17.72
CA GLY A 331 5.80 8.10 -18.10
C GLY A 331 5.58 6.83 -18.93
N CYS A 332 4.31 6.43 -19.13
CA CYS A 332 3.90 5.27 -19.92
C CYS A 332 2.50 5.51 -20.50
N VAL A 333 2.20 4.98 -21.68
CA VAL A 333 0.86 5.02 -22.29
C VAL A 333 0.36 3.60 -22.51
N LEU A 334 -0.82 3.29 -21.99
CA LEU A 334 -1.48 1.99 -22.15
C LEU A 334 -2.74 2.18 -22.99
N GLN A 335 -2.75 1.61 -24.19
CA GLN A 335 -3.93 1.61 -25.07
C GLN A 335 -4.76 0.36 -24.81
N ILE A 336 -5.89 0.52 -24.13
CA ILE A 336 -6.76 -0.59 -23.71
C ILE A 336 -7.78 -0.88 -24.82
N ASP A 337 -7.87 -2.14 -25.27
CA ASP A 337 -8.97 -2.64 -26.09
C ASP A 337 -10.14 -2.98 -25.15
N ALA A 338 -10.90 -1.95 -24.77
CA ALA A 338 -11.99 -2.09 -23.82
C ALA A 338 -13.20 -2.78 -24.45
N PRO A 339 -13.75 -3.82 -23.78
CA PRO A 339 -14.96 -4.49 -24.26
C PRO A 339 -16.20 -3.59 -24.13
N ASN A 340 -17.08 -3.61 -25.12
CA ASN A 340 -18.25 -2.72 -25.19
C ASN A 340 -19.32 -2.96 -24.12
N ALA A 341 -19.35 -4.10 -23.46
CA ALA A 341 -20.39 -4.48 -22.50
C ALA A 341 -19.79 -4.97 -21.16
N ALA A 342 -18.64 -4.43 -20.79
CA ALA A 342 -17.99 -4.78 -19.54
C ALA A 342 -18.79 -4.31 -18.32
N ASP A 343 -18.75 -5.12 -17.26
CA ASP A 343 -19.29 -4.78 -15.95
C ASP A 343 -18.25 -4.06 -15.06
N ASP A 344 -18.59 -3.88 -13.79
CA ASP A 344 -17.74 -3.19 -12.81
C ASP A 344 -16.42 -3.92 -12.50
N ALA A 345 -16.26 -5.20 -12.86
CA ALA A 345 -15.01 -5.92 -12.70
C ALA A 345 -13.91 -5.46 -13.67
N LEU A 346 -14.27 -4.76 -14.77
CA LEU A 346 -13.28 -4.20 -15.70
C LEU A 346 -12.30 -3.26 -15.00
N TRP A 347 -12.82 -2.37 -14.15
CA TRP A 347 -12.01 -1.30 -13.57
C TRP A 347 -10.90 -1.80 -12.64
N PRO A 348 -11.15 -2.66 -11.65
CA PRO A 348 -10.08 -3.24 -10.85
C PRO A 348 -9.16 -4.16 -11.67
N LEU A 349 -9.66 -4.83 -12.71
CA LEU A 349 -8.83 -5.67 -13.60
C LEU A 349 -7.83 -4.81 -14.40
N VAL A 350 -8.31 -3.72 -15.01
CA VAL A 350 -7.45 -2.76 -15.72
C VAL A 350 -6.45 -2.12 -14.78
N GLY A 351 -6.88 -1.73 -13.57
CA GLY A 351 -5.98 -1.15 -12.56
C GLY A 351 -4.84 -2.10 -12.18
N HIS A 352 -5.18 -3.36 -11.92
CA HIS A 352 -4.19 -4.41 -11.59
C HIS A 352 -3.17 -4.59 -12.73
N LEU A 353 -3.65 -4.74 -13.97
CA LEU A 353 -2.80 -4.93 -15.13
C LEU A 353 -1.95 -3.68 -15.44
N ALA A 354 -2.53 -2.49 -15.31
CA ALA A 354 -1.81 -1.23 -15.50
C ALA A 354 -0.63 -1.09 -14.53
N GLY A 355 -0.81 -1.51 -13.28
CA GLY A 355 0.29 -1.50 -12.31
C GLY A 355 1.40 -2.50 -12.63
N LEU A 356 1.07 -3.67 -13.17
CA LEU A 356 2.07 -4.65 -13.63
C LEU A 356 2.86 -4.15 -14.84
N LEU A 357 2.20 -3.44 -15.77
CA LEU A 357 2.82 -2.90 -16.99
C LEU A 357 3.56 -1.57 -16.74
N SER A 358 3.20 -0.86 -15.69
CA SER A 358 3.82 0.41 -15.30
C SER A 358 4.14 0.39 -13.79
N PRO A 359 5.13 -0.41 -13.37
CA PRO A 359 5.42 -0.64 -11.95
C PRO A 359 5.91 0.60 -11.21
N ASP A 360 6.58 1.54 -11.91
CA ASP A 360 7.24 2.70 -11.29
C ASP A 360 6.86 4.04 -11.93
N ALA A 361 6.20 4.03 -13.10
CA ALA A 361 5.84 5.22 -13.84
C ALA A 361 4.33 5.53 -13.73
N VAL A 362 3.97 6.80 -13.88
CA VAL A 362 2.57 7.24 -13.98
C VAL A 362 2.02 6.83 -15.36
N PRO A 363 1.05 5.93 -15.48
CA PRO A 363 0.50 5.57 -16.78
C PRO A 363 -0.64 6.50 -17.21
N LEU A 364 -0.78 6.71 -18.53
CA LEU A 364 -1.98 7.24 -19.17
C LEU A 364 -2.74 6.10 -19.83
N LEU A 365 -3.94 5.83 -19.34
CA LEU A 365 -4.85 4.82 -19.89
C LEU A 365 -5.73 5.47 -20.97
N ARG A 366 -5.75 4.89 -22.16
CA ARG A 366 -6.60 5.27 -23.29
C ARG A 366 -7.51 4.12 -23.69
N GLY A 367 -8.61 4.42 -24.37
CA GLY A 367 -9.58 3.43 -24.82
C GLY A 367 -10.71 3.18 -23.81
N LEU A 368 -10.74 3.95 -22.69
CA LEU A 368 -11.75 3.87 -21.64
C LEU A 368 -12.69 5.10 -21.65
N GLU A 369 -12.44 6.07 -22.51
CA GLU A 369 -13.05 7.41 -22.51
C GLU A 369 -14.58 7.37 -22.59
N GLY A 370 -15.13 6.39 -23.32
CA GLY A 370 -16.57 6.24 -23.55
C GLY A 370 -17.33 5.48 -22.46
N LEU A 371 -16.65 4.94 -21.44
CA LEU A 371 -17.28 4.02 -20.47
C LEU A 371 -17.92 4.72 -19.26
N ASN A 372 -17.75 6.04 -19.10
CA ASN A 372 -18.35 6.85 -18.04
C ASN A 372 -18.25 6.21 -16.64
N PRO A 373 -17.05 6.01 -16.07
CA PRO A 373 -16.88 5.33 -14.80
C PRO A 373 -17.56 6.08 -13.67
N SER A 374 -18.12 5.34 -12.78
CA SER A 374 -18.64 5.86 -11.52
C SER A 374 -17.50 6.11 -10.50
N THR A 375 -17.81 6.81 -9.42
CA THR A 375 -16.85 7.01 -8.30
C THR A 375 -16.36 5.69 -7.70
N ASP A 376 -17.22 4.65 -7.68
CA ASP A 376 -16.80 3.32 -7.19
C ASP A 376 -15.89 2.61 -8.17
N ASP A 377 -16.10 2.78 -9.48
CA ASP A 377 -15.22 2.26 -10.53
C ASP A 377 -13.83 2.92 -10.45
N LEU A 378 -13.79 4.25 -10.28
CA LEU A 378 -12.56 5.01 -10.08
C LEU A 378 -11.83 4.62 -8.78
N ARG A 379 -12.58 4.33 -7.71
CA ARG A 379 -12.02 3.77 -6.48
C ARG A 379 -11.40 2.40 -6.71
N ALA A 380 -12.10 1.52 -7.43
CA ALA A 380 -11.66 0.17 -7.70
C ALA A 380 -10.38 0.12 -8.56
N ILE A 381 -10.31 0.93 -9.64
CA ILE A 381 -9.10 1.02 -10.47
C ILE A 381 -7.91 1.57 -9.69
N CYS A 382 -8.11 2.63 -8.89
CA CYS A 382 -7.05 3.22 -8.07
C CYS A 382 -6.51 2.23 -7.02
N ALA A 383 -7.39 1.46 -6.38
CA ALA A 383 -7.00 0.48 -5.37
C ALA A 383 -6.20 -0.68 -5.98
N ALA A 384 -6.65 -1.22 -7.10
CA ALA A 384 -5.97 -2.30 -7.78
C ALA A 384 -4.62 -1.85 -8.37
N PHE A 385 -4.53 -0.65 -8.94
CA PHE A 385 -3.30 -0.06 -9.43
C PHE A 385 -2.27 0.13 -8.30
N GLY A 386 -2.70 0.75 -7.19
CA GLY A 386 -1.82 1.00 -6.03
C GLY A 386 -1.26 -0.27 -5.38
N THR A 387 -1.82 -1.44 -5.72
CA THR A 387 -1.37 -2.75 -5.24
C THR A 387 -0.15 -3.26 -6.01
N THR A 388 -0.08 -3.00 -7.31
CA THR A 388 0.93 -3.57 -8.22
C THR A 388 1.94 -2.55 -8.74
N SER A 389 1.71 -1.24 -8.47
CA SER A 389 2.61 -0.15 -8.85
C SER A 389 3.11 0.64 -7.65
N ALA A 390 4.35 1.09 -7.71
CA ALA A 390 4.92 2.09 -6.80
C ALA A 390 4.47 3.52 -7.15
N ALA A 391 3.99 3.76 -8.38
CA ALA A 391 3.53 5.07 -8.80
C ALA A 391 2.32 5.55 -7.96
N PRO A 392 2.29 6.82 -7.54
CA PRO A 392 1.27 7.37 -6.65
C PRO A 392 0.00 7.81 -7.37
N MET A 393 -0.08 7.64 -8.69
CA MET A 393 -1.24 8.03 -9.51
C MET A 393 -1.22 7.35 -10.88
N LEU A 394 -2.36 7.42 -11.55
CA LEU A 394 -2.55 7.09 -12.95
C LEU A 394 -3.44 8.16 -13.61
N HIS A 395 -3.49 8.19 -14.93
CA HIS A 395 -4.43 9.01 -15.68
C HIS A 395 -5.35 8.13 -16.51
N VAL A 396 -6.63 8.51 -16.59
CA VAL A 396 -7.60 7.91 -17.50
C VAL A 396 -8.03 9.00 -18.47
N ALA A 397 -7.72 8.85 -19.75
CA ALA A 397 -7.97 9.84 -20.78
C ALA A 397 -9.46 10.21 -20.82
N GLY A 398 -9.76 11.50 -20.90
CA GLY A 398 -11.13 12.01 -20.92
C GLY A 398 -11.91 11.89 -19.61
N VAL A 399 -11.31 11.31 -18.54
CA VAL A 399 -11.99 11.05 -17.27
C VAL A 399 -11.35 11.79 -16.10
N THR A 400 -10.03 11.63 -15.90
CA THR A 400 -9.34 12.20 -14.74
C THR A 400 -8.83 13.62 -14.99
N PRO A 401 -8.78 14.51 -13.97
CA PRO A 401 -8.54 15.94 -14.15
C PRO A 401 -7.27 16.30 -14.91
N GLU A 402 -6.19 15.59 -14.69
CA GLU A 402 -4.87 15.87 -15.26
C GLU A 402 -4.50 14.94 -16.44
N ALA A 403 -5.46 14.17 -16.97
CA ALA A 403 -5.23 13.28 -18.12
C ALA A 403 -4.86 14.02 -19.43
N HIS A 404 -4.98 15.34 -19.43
CA HIS A 404 -4.57 16.22 -20.53
C HIS A 404 -3.05 16.48 -20.55
N LEU A 405 -2.32 16.15 -19.49
CA LEU A 405 -0.87 16.34 -19.43
C LEU A 405 -0.18 15.49 -20.51
N PRO A 406 0.75 16.08 -21.29
CA PRO A 406 1.44 15.35 -22.33
C PRO A 406 2.35 14.28 -21.72
N PRO A 407 2.40 13.07 -22.28
CA PRO A 407 3.38 12.07 -21.89
C PRO A 407 4.82 12.59 -22.00
N LEU A 408 5.74 11.95 -21.26
CA LEU A 408 7.17 12.20 -21.42
C LEU A 408 7.60 11.83 -22.86
N PRO A 409 8.64 12.49 -23.44
CA PRO A 409 9.03 12.25 -24.84
C PRO A 409 9.31 10.79 -25.17
N ASP A 410 9.93 10.06 -24.23
CA ASP A 410 10.33 8.67 -24.41
C ASP A 410 9.39 7.69 -23.69
N ALA A 411 8.16 8.10 -23.35
CA ALA A 411 7.19 7.25 -22.67
C ALA A 411 6.85 6.03 -23.55
N PRO A 412 7.06 4.80 -23.07
CA PRO A 412 6.70 3.60 -23.82
C PRO A 412 5.19 3.51 -24.03
N HIS A 413 4.80 2.94 -25.17
CA HIS A 413 3.42 2.68 -25.51
C HIS A 413 3.17 1.18 -25.56
N HIS A 414 2.17 0.70 -24.81
CA HIS A 414 1.77 -0.70 -24.78
C HIS A 414 0.30 -0.82 -25.22
N ALA A 415 0.06 -1.70 -26.17
CA ALA A 415 -1.31 -2.13 -26.46
C ALA A 415 -1.71 -3.21 -25.47
N VAL A 416 -2.89 -3.09 -24.89
CA VAL A 416 -3.49 -4.05 -23.97
C VAL A 416 -4.70 -4.66 -24.65
N SER A 417 -4.57 -5.91 -25.07
CA SER A 417 -5.60 -6.66 -25.77
C SER A 417 -6.61 -7.28 -24.80
N ARG A 418 -7.72 -7.81 -25.33
CA ARG A 418 -8.68 -8.61 -24.55
C ARG A 418 -8.04 -9.88 -23.99
N ASP A 419 -7.08 -10.48 -24.69
CA ASP A 419 -6.33 -11.64 -24.21
C ASP A 419 -5.44 -11.28 -23.01
N ASP A 420 -4.87 -10.07 -22.97
CA ASP A 420 -4.12 -9.58 -21.81
C ASP A 420 -5.05 -9.42 -20.60
N LEU A 421 -6.25 -8.86 -20.79
CA LEU A 421 -7.27 -8.76 -19.75
C LEU A 421 -7.73 -10.16 -19.28
N ALA A 422 -7.92 -11.12 -20.19
CA ALA A 422 -8.31 -12.49 -19.84
C ALA A 422 -7.19 -13.19 -19.03
N ARG A 423 -5.92 -13.00 -19.38
CA ARG A 423 -4.79 -13.52 -18.59
C ARG A 423 -4.71 -12.87 -17.20
N ALA A 424 -4.92 -11.58 -17.12
CA ALA A 424 -4.98 -10.89 -15.83
C ALA A 424 -6.15 -11.39 -14.96
N TRP A 425 -7.32 -11.61 -15.56
CA TRP A 425 -8.45 -12.24 -14.88
C TRP A 425 -8.10 -13.62 -14.32
N GLN A 426 -7.49 -14.47 -15.15
CA GLN A 426 -7.05 -15.81 -14.73
C GLN A 426 -6.06 -15.74 -13.57
N SER A 427 -5.16 -14.75 -13.58
CA SER A 427 -4.17 -14.56 -12.51
C SER A 427 -4.78 -14.14 -11.17
N LEU A 428 -5.99 -13.62 -11.14
CA LEU A 428 -6.75 -13.29 -9.93
C LEU A 428 -7.75 -14.37 -9.51
N ASN A 429 -7.87 -15.46 -10.29
CA ASN A 429 -8.87 -16.50 -10.12
C ASN A 429 -8.23 -17.88 -9.90
N HIS A 430 -7.56 -18.06 -8.75
CA HIS A 430 -6.87 -19.31 -8.40
C HIS A 430 -7.71 -20.28 -7.55
N GLY A 431 -8.90 -19.85 -7.11
CA GLY A 431 -9.79 -20.62 -6.27
C GLY A 431 -10.64 -21.63 -7.03
N PRO A 432 -11.22 -22.62 -6.33
CA PRO A 432 -12.24 -23.50 -6.88
C PRO A 432 -13.53 -22.74 -7.18
N ASP A 433 -14.45 -23.33 -7.93
CA ASP A 433 -15.76 -22.75 -8.21
C ASP A 433 -16.63 -22.62 -6.96
N ARG A 434 -16.50 -23.55 -6.02
CA ARG A 434 -17.15 -23.46 -4.72
C ARG A 434 -16.40 -22.48 -3.84
N VAL A 435 -17.12 -21.52 -3.27
CA VAL A 435 -16.60 -20.51 -2.33
C VAL A 435 -17.31 -20.61 -0.98
N ASP A 436 -16.56 -20.30 0.06
CA ASP A 436 -17.00 -20.43 1.46
C ASP A 436 -17.23 -19.06 2.12
N LEU A 437 -16.80 -17.99 1.47
CA LEU A 437 -16.88 -16.62 1.97
C LEU A 437 -17.01 -15.64 0.79
N VAL A 438 -17.83 -14.61 0.96
CA VAL A 438 -17.86 -13.45 0.06
C VAL A 438 -17.32 -12.23 0.82
N ALA A 439 -16.27 -11.61 0.26
CA ALA A 439 -15.52 -10.50 0.83
C ALA A 439 -15.67 -9.24 -0.03
N ILE A 440 -16.36 -8.21 0.49
CA ILE A 440 -16.59 -6.92 -0.19
C ILE A 440 -16.01 -5.79 0.68
N GLY A 441 -15.55 -4.70 0.06
CA GLY A 441 -15.11 -3.50 0.78
C GLY A 441 -13.60 -3.39 0.98
N SER A 442 -12.82 -3.81 0.02
CA SER A 442 -11.37 -3.53 -0.04
C SER A 442 -11.03 -2.71 -1.31
N PRO A 443 -11.03 -1.35 -1.22
CA PRO A 443 -11.26 -0.46 -0.05
C PRO A 443 -12.70 -0.46 0.47
N HIS A 444 -12.91 0.12 1.66
CA HIS A 444 -14.20 0.22 2.33
C HIS A 444 -15.35 0.54 1.38
N ALA A 445 -16.41 -0.26 1.46
CA ALA A 445 -17.57 -0.13 0.60
C ALA A 445 -18.25 1.24 0.75
N SER A 446 -18.79 1.77 -0.33
CA SER A 446 -19.56 3.02 -0.34
C SER A 446 -21.04 2.77 -0.01
N VAL A 447 -21.76 3.85 0.30
CA VAL A 447 -23.23 3.83 0.42
C VAL A 447 -23.88 3.25 -0.84
N ARG A 448 -23.39 3.67 -2.03
CA ARG A 448 -23.92 3.19 -3.32
C ARG A 448 -23.64 1.70 -3.54
N GLU A 449 -22.46 1.22 -3.18
CA GLU A 449 -22.11 -0.20 -3.28
C GLU A 449 -22.96 -1.06 -2.35
N CYS A 450 -23.19 -0.62 -1.09
CA CYS A 450 -24.10 -1.28 -0.16
C CYS A 450 -25.55 -1.34 -0.69
N ARG A 451 -26.07 -0.24 -1.23
CA ARG A 451 -27.41 -0.19 -1.85
C ARG A 451 -27.50 -1.12 -3.06
N ARG A 452 -26.49 -1.14 -3.90
CA ARG A 452 -26.44 -2.02 -5.06
C ARG A 452 -26.38 -3.50 -4.65
N LEU A 453 -25.60 -3.84 -3.62
CA LEU A 453 -25.59 -5.19 -3.08
C LEU A 453 -26.94 -5.63 -2.55
N ALA A 454 -27.61 -4.77 -1.76
CA ALA A 454 -28.96 -5.06 -1.26
C ALA A 454 -29.97 -5.28 -2.40
N ALA A 455 -29.91 -4.46 -3.45
CA ALA A 455 -30.75 -4.62 -4.64
C ALA A 455 -30.45 -5.92 -5.41
N LEU A 456 -29.19 -6.32 -5.51
CA LEU A 456 -28.79 -7.57 -6.17
C LEU A 456 -29.21 -8.83 -5.39
N LEU A 457 -29.25 -8.77 -4.07
CA LEU A 457 -29.75 -9.85 -3.22
C LEU A 457 -31.27 -9.96 -3.23
N ASP A 458 -31.99 -8.89 -3.58
CA ASP A 458 -33.45 -8.82 -3.75
C ASP A 458 -34.23 -9.50 -2.60
N GLY A 459 -33.84 -9.23 -1.36
CA GLY A 459 -34.44 -9.79 -0.15
C GLY A 459 -34.13 -11.28 0.11
N GLN A 460 -33.36 -11.92 -0.74
CA GLN A 460 -32.95 -13.32 -0.56
C GLN A 460 -31.88 -13.44 0.52
N ARG A 461 -31.88 -14.57 1.22
CA ARG A 461 -30.89 -14.87 2.26
C ARG A 461 -29.65 -15.50 1.65
N VAL A 462 -28.48 -15.01 2.03
CA VAL A 462 -27.20 -15.57 1.60
C VAL A 462 -26.99 -16.98 2.17
N GLN A 463 -26.37 -17.85 1.40
CA GLN A 463 -26.06 -19.23 1.74
C GLN A 463 -24.65 -19.42 2.30
N VAL A 464 -23.76 -18.49 2.00
CA VAL A 464 -22.38 -18.48 2.53
C VAL A 464 -22.13 -17.18 3.33
N PRO A 465 -21.27 -17.19 4.32
CA PRO A 465 -20.85 -15.98 5.01
C PRO A 465 -20.52 -14.86 4.02
N THR A 466 -21.11 -13.69 4.22
CA THR A 466 -20.92 -12.53 3.36
C THR A 466 -20.62 -11.33 4.25
N ILE A 467 -19.41 -10.79 4.09
CA ILE A 467 -18.88 -9.73 4.93
C ILE A 467 -18.55 -8.51 4.06
N VAL A 468 -19.04 -7.35 4.48
CA VAL A 468 -18.77 -6.05 3.85
C VAL A 468 -18.04 -5.17 4.86
N THR A 469 -16.77 -4.84 4.60
CA THR A 469 -16.07 -3.84 5.40
C THR A 469 -16.38 -2.44 4.88
N THR A 470 -16.66 -1.51 5.81
CA THR A 470 -17.05 -0.14 5.46
C THR A 470 -16.78 0.84 6.60
N GLY A 471 -16.86 2.14 6.34
CA GLY A 471 -16.70 3.16 7.36
C GLY A 471 -17.98 3.33 8.21
N ARG A 472 -17.85 3.70 9.51
CA ARG A 472 -19.01 3.99 10.38
C ARG A 472 -19.91 5.09 9.82
N GLY A 473 -19.31 6.11 9.17
CA GLY A 473 -20.07 7.16 8.48
C GLY A 473 -20.94 6.64 7.33
N VAL A 474 -20.44 5.64 6.60
CA VAL A 474 -21.22 4.96 5.55
C VAL A 474 -22.39 4.21 6.15
N ILE A 475 -22.17 3.43 7.23
CA ILE A 475 -23.27 2.72 7.91
C ILE A 475 -24.33 3.71 8.40
N ALA A 476 -23.91 4.80 9.02
CA ALA A 476 -24.82 5.85 9.50
C ALA A 476 -25.60 6.54 8.37
N ALA A 477 -25.06 6.58 7.16
CA ALA A 477 -25.72 7.16 5.97
C ALA A 477 -26.71 6.19 5.28
N LEU A 478 -26.76 4.92 5.66
CA LEU A 478 -27.72 3.93 5.14
C LEU A 478 -29.10 4.06 5.85
N THR A 479 -29.69 5.25 5.79
CA THR A 479 -30.95 5.59 6.51
C THR A 479 -32.22 5.12 5.78
N ASP A 480 -32.08 4.55 4.58
CA ASP A 480 -33.17 4.14 3.69
C ASP A 480 -33.60 2.66 3.86
N GLY A 481 -33.20 2.01 4.94
CA GLY A 481 -33.49 0.59 5.19
C GLY A 481 -32.51 -0.38 4.53
N THR A 482 -31.48 0.12 3.84
CA THR A 482 -30.48 -0.73 3.18
C THR A 482 -29.70 -1.57 4.19
N ALA A 483 -29.29 -1.00 5.33
CA ALA A 483 -28.55 -1.73 6.36
C ALA A 483 -29.39 -2.88 6.94
N GLU A 484 -30.66 -2.65 7.20
CA GLU A 484 -31.61 -3.65 7.68
C GLU A 484 -31.86 -4.75 6.63
N ALA A 485 -31.97 -4.37 5.35
CA ALA A 485 -32.13 -5.32 4.26
C ALA A 485 -30.92 -6.25 4.14
N LEU A 486 -29.70 -5.71 4.17
CA LEU A 486 -28.47 -6.48 4.17
C LEU A 486 -28.37 -7.41 5.39
N HIS A 487 -28.70 -6.90 6.58
CA HIS A 487 -28.70 -7.72 7.80
C HIS A 487 -29.73 -8.86 7.73
N LYS A 488 -30.95 -8.60 7.26
CA LYS A 488 -31.99 -9.64 7.06
C LYS A 488 -31.55 -10.69 6.04
N ALA A 489 -30.82 -10.28 5.01
CA ALA A 489 -30.23 -11.20 4.04
C ALA A 489 -29.09 -12.04 4.64
N GLY A 490 -28.58 -11.71 5.83
CA GLY A 490 -27.47 -12.40 6.50
C GLY A 490 -26.10 -11.84 6.18
N VAL A 491 -26.04 -10.63 5.59
CA VAL A 491 -24.78 -9.92 5.33
C VAL A 491 -24.31 -9.21 6.59
N GLN A 492 -23.02 -9.35 6.91
CA GLN A 492 -22.37 -8.64 8.01
C GLN A 492 -21.74 -7.34 7.50
N LEU A 493 -22.15 -6.19 8.05
CA LEU A 493 -21.47 -4.92 7.86
C LEU A 493 -20.45 -4.74 8.99
N LEU A 494 -19.16 -4.75 8.66
CA LEU A 494 -18.08 -4.61 9.64
C LEU A 494 -17.41 -3.23 9.50
N PRO A 495 -17.58 -2.35 10.50
CA PRO A 495 -16.86 -1.09 10.56
C PRO A 495 -15.43 -1.28 11.08
N ASP A 496 -14.62 -0.25 10.90
CA ASP A 496 -13.28 -0.08 11.44
C ASP A 496 -12.21 -1.02 10.85
N LEU A 497 -12.54 -2.24 10.44
CA LEU A 497 -11.59 -3.22 9.89
C LEU A 497 -11.41 -3.06 8.39
N CYS A 498 -10.22 -3.46 7.92
CA CYS A 498 -9.93 -3.68 6.51
C CYS A 498 -9.70 -5.18 6.26
N TRP A 499 -10.03 -5.67 5.05
CA TRP A 499 -9.73 -7.06 4.66
C TRP A 499 -8.25 -7.42 4.78
N CYS A 500 -7.34 -6.43 4.62
CA CYS A 500 -5.90 -6.64 4.79
C CYS A 500 -5.45 -6.81 6.25
N SER A 501 -6.33 -6.52 7.23
CA SER A 501 -6.05 -6.65 8.67
C SER A 501 -6.94 -7.66 9.38
N MET A 502 -7.90 -8.25 8.65
CA MET A 502 -8.86 -9.17 9.24
C MET A 502 -8.22 -10.53 9.54
N THR A 503 -8.32 -10.94 10.80
CA THR A 503 -7.82 -12.24 11.27
C THR A 503 -8.96 -13.11 11.81
N GLU A 504 -8.68 -14.39 12.02
CA GLU A 504 -9.60 -15.27 12.73
C GLU A 504 -9.82 -14.79 14.18
N PRO A 505 -11.03 -14.93 14.72
CA PRO A 505 -12.21 -15.61 14.17
C PRO A 505 -13.15 -14.71 13.36
N VAL A 506 -12.86 -13.40 13.22
CA VAL A 506 -13.70 -12.49 12.39
C VAL A 506 -13.66 -12.93 10.93
N PHE A 507 -12.50 -13.30 10.45
CA PHE A 507 -12.34 -14.10 9.25
C PHE A 507 -12.76 -15.55 9.59
N PRO A 508 -13.80 -16.11 8.95
CA PRO A 508 -14.29 -17.44 9.31
C PRO A 508 -13.19 -18.51 9.16
N PRO A 509 -12.85 -19.27 10.24
CA PRO A 509 -11.68 -20.15 10.26
C PRO A 509 -11.73 -21.29 9.25
N ASP A 510 -12.92 -21.82 8.94
CA ASP A 510 -13.09 -22.95 7.99
C ASP A 510 -13.09 -22.51 6.52
N THR A 511 -12.86 -21.22 6.24
CA THR A 511 -12.82 -20.70 4.88
C THR A 511 -11.61 -21.25 4.13
N THR A 512 -11.83 -21.78 2.92
CA THR A 512 -10.78 -22.24 2.01
C THR A 512 -10.72 -21.41 0.73
N ALA A 513 -11.87 -20.89 0.28
CA ALA A 513 -12.00 -20.10 -0.93
C ALA A 513 -12.91 -18.89 -0.72
N VAL A 514 -12.44 -17.73 -1.18
CA VAL A 514 -13.11 -16.44 -1.01
C VAL A 514 -13.45 -15.82 -2.36
N MET A 515 -14.68 -15.32 -2.52
CA MET A 515 -15.10 -14.50 -3.66
C MET A 515 -15.01 -13.03 -3.30
N THR A 516 -14.45 -12.19 -4.18
CA THR A 516 -14.34 -10.74 -3.97
C THR A 516 -14.49 -9.94 -5.27
N ASN A 517 -14.99 -8.71 -5.16
CA ASN A 517 -14.99 -7.74 -6.25
C ASN A 517 -13.77 -6.79 -6.22
N SER A 518 -12.86 -7.02 -5.29
CA SER A 518 -11.68 -6.19 -5.11
C SER A 518 -10.45 -6.77 -5.80
N GLY A 519 -9.91 -6.09 -6.81
CA GLY A 519 -8.62 -6.43 -7.41
C GLY A 519 -7.47 -6.32 -6.39
N LYS A 520 -7.55 -5.38 -5.44
CA LYS A 520 -6.58 -5.26 -4.34
C LYS A 520 -6.57 -6.51 -3.46
N TYR A 521 -7.74 -6.95 -3.00
CA TYR A 521 -7.83 -8.12 -2.12
C TYR A 521 -7.58 -9.43 -2.86
N ALA A 522 -8.00 -9.55 -4.12
CA ALA A 522 -7.71 -10.72 -4.95
C ALA A 522 -6.19 -10.95 -5.11
N HIS A 523 -5.40 -9.86 -5.15
CA HIS A 523 -3.94 -9.94 -5.21
C HIS A 523 -3.30 -10.27 -3.85
N TYR A 524 -3.64 -9.51 -2.79
CA TYR A 524 -2.99 -9.68 -1.48
C TYR A 524 -3.55 -10.84 -0.65
N GLY A 525 -4.82 -11.19 -0.83
CA GLY A 525 -5.54 -12.15 -0.01
C GLY A 525 -4.85 -13.51 0.15
N PRO A 526 -4.28 -14.12 -0.92
CA PRO A 526 -3.56 -15.38 -0.79
C PRO A 526 -2.37 -15.30 0.18
N GLY A 527 -1.58 -14.23 0.12
CA GLY A 527 -0.45 -14.01 1.02
C GLY A 527 -0.87 -13.70 2.46
N LEU A 528 -1.93 -12.90 2.63
CA LEU A 528 -2.39 -12.45 3.95
C LEU A 528 -3.18 -13.50 4.71
N SER A 529 -4.01 -14.27 4.02
CA SER A 529 -4.94 -15.22 4.65
C SER A 529 -4.61 -16.68 4.40
N GLY A 530 -3.72 -16.99 3.45
CA GLY A 530 -3.45 -18.37 2.99
C GLY A 530 -4.63 -18.98 2.23
N ARG A 531 -5.66 -18.21 1.85
CA ARG A 531 -6.88 -18.69 1.19
C ARG A 531 -6.81 -18.52 -0.32
N LYS A 532 -7.55 -19.32 -1.06
CA LYS A 532 -7.68 -19.21 -2.51
C LYS A 532 -8.73 -18.16 -2.86
N LEU A 533 -8.46 -17.34 -3.87
CA LEU A 533 -9.33 -16.24 -4.27
C LEU A 533 -10.03 -16.49 -5.59
N ARG A 534 -11.26 -16.02 -5.67
CA ARG A 534 -12.05 -15.82 -6.89
C ARG A 534 -12.39 -14.32 -6.97
N PHE A 535 -12.27 -13.78 -8.16
CA PHE A 535 -12.52 -12.36 -8.44
C PHE A 535 -13.64 -12.24 -9.48
N GLY A 536 -14.49 -11.23 -9.33
CA GLY A 536 -15.56 -10.92 -10.26
C GLY A 536 -16.24 -9.58 -9.96
N SER A 537 -17.34 -9.30 -10.62
CA SER A 537 -18.16 -8.12 -10.40
C SER A 537 -18.90 -8.17 -9.05
N LEU A 538 -19.49 -7.05 -8.62
CA LEU A 538 -20.36 -7.04 -7.45
C LEU A 538 -21.59 -7.97 -7.65
N ARG A 539 -22.08 -8.08 -8.89
CA ARG A 539 -23.15 -9.03 -9.24
C ARG A 539 -22.70 -10.47 -9.03
N ASP A 540 -21.48 -10.81 -9.44
CA ASP A 540 -20.92 -12.15 -9.26
C ASP A 540 -20.73 -12.47 -7.77
N CYS A 541 -20.32 -11.48 -6.96
CA CYS A 541 -20.25 -11.61 -5.51
C CYS A 541 -21.63 -11.86 -4.90
N ALA A 542 -22.67 -11.14 -5.32
CA ALA A 542 -24.04 -11.37 -4.84
C ALA A 542 -24.55 -12.77 -5.25
N GLN A 543 -24.29 -13.20 -6.47
CA GLN A 543 -24.64 -14.55 -6.94
C GLN A 543 -23.88 -15.62 -6.16
N ALA A 544 -22.60 -15.43 -5.90
CA ALA A 544 -21.79 -16.31 -5.08
C ALA A 544 -22.31 -16.39 -3.63
N ALA A 545 -22.75 -15.28 -3.06
CA ALA A 545 -23.38 -15.23 -1.74
C ALA A 545 -24.66 -16.08 -1.67
N LEU A 546 -25.46 -16.08 -2.75
CA LEU A 546 -26.71 -16.82 -2.84
C LEU A 546 -26.53 -18.31 -3.17
N THR A 547 -25.43 -18.69 -3.84
CA THR A 547 -25.28 -20.06 -4.40
C THR A 547 -24.09 -20.84 -3.87
N GLY A 548 -23.13 -20.17 -3.23
CA GLY A 548 -21.84 -20.74 -2.83
C GLY A 548 -20.92 -21.06 -4.03
N ARG A 549 -21.18 -20.49 -5.21
CA ARG A 549 -20.39 -20.74 -6.43
C ARG A 549 -19.92 -19.43 -7.06
N ALA A 550 -18.65 -19.38 -7.40
CA ALA A 550 -18.07 -18.28 -8.15
C ALA A 550 -18.56 -18.30 -9.61
N ALA A 551 -18.57 -17.13 -10.23
CA ALA A 551 -18.83 -17.00 -11.65
C ALA A 551 -17.67 -17.52 -12.50
N ASP A 552 -17.98 -17.92 -13.73
CA ASP A 552 -17.01 -18.23 -14.78
C ASP A 552 -16.39 -16.95 -15.37
N LEU A 553 -15.52 -17.15 -16.37
CA LEU A 553 -15.00 -16.04 -17.18
C LEU A 553 -16.18 -15.24 -17.77
N PRO A 554 -16.25 -13.92 -17.55
CA PRO A 554 -17.36 -13.11 -18.05
C PRO A 554 -17.40 -13.08 -19.57
N ASP A 555 -18.60 -12.98 -20.15
CA ASP A 555 -18.81 -13.02 -21.59
C ASP A 555 -18.04 -11.93 -22.34
N TRP A 556 -17.85 -10.76 -21.71
CA TRP A 556 -17.11 -9.66 -22.31
C TRP A 556 -15.58 -9.90 -22.41
N LEU A 557 -15.05 -10.95 -21.76
CA LEU A 557 -13.66 -11.44 -21.91
C LEU A 557 -13.53 -12.66 -22.81
N ARG A 558 -14.64 -13.29 -23.21
CA ARG A 558 -14.59 -14.40 -24.14
C ARG A 558 -14.24 -13.87 -25.54
N ALA A 559 -13.36 -14.58 -26.24
CA ALA A 559 -13.07 -14.25 -27.62
C ALA A 559 -14.37 -14.28 -28.45
N ASP A 560 -14.57 -13.29 -29.31
CA ASP A 560 -15.68 -13.32 -30.27
C ASP A 560 -15.50 -14.55 -31.18
N GLU A 561 -16.27 -15.62 -30.98
CA GLU A 561 -16.32 -16.79 -31.87
C GLU A 561 -16.82 -16.43 -33.30
N ARG A 562 -17.04 -15.15 -33.57
CA ARG A 562 -17.61 -14.66 -34.84
C ARG A 562 -16.59 -14.15 -35.86
N THR A 563 -15.29 -14.34 -35.62
CA THR A 563 -14.20 -13.94 -36.54
C THR A 563 -13.22 -15.06 -36.84
N ALA A 564 -13.67 -16.30 -36.83
CA ALA A 564 -12.92 -17.44 -37.37
C ALA A 564 -13.47 -17.87 -38.74
#